data_292d2ff2bbc0f5fd451f1e7ce68601c6
#
_entry.id   292d2ff2bbc0f5fd451f1e7ce68601c6
#
_cell.length_a   1.000
_cell.length_b   1.000
_cell.length_c   1.000
_cell.angle_alpha   90.00
_cell.angle_beta   90.00
_cell.angle_gamma   90.00
#
_symmetry.space_group_name_H-M   'P 1'
#
loop_
_entity.id
_entity.type
_entity.pdbx_description
1 polymer ?
#
loop_
_entity_poly.entity_id
_entity_poly.type
_entity_poly.pdbx_seq_one_letter_code
_entity_poly.pdbx_strand_id
1 'polypeptide(L)'
;MFISFEGPDGSGKSTQIGRLAETLRAAGREVVTVREPGGTPAGEKIRAILLGEVGAVPVDPRADALLFNASRAQLVADVIDPALARGAVVIADRFADSTLAYQGYGSGLPVEELRGMIRFATAGRTPDLTLLLDLPAEHGLARKSGSNRTRFEEGFDAAFHERVATGFRSLAAAEPARWRVLDASAQQGELAAEIAHIVHGALAAKR
;
A
#
# COMPACT_ATOMS: atom_id res chain seq x y z
N MET A 1 -8.28 13.12 6.05
CA MET A 1 -8.71 11.87 5.40
C MET A 1 -7.49 11.04 5.07
N PHE A 2 -7.52 9.73 5.35
CA PHE A 2 -6.42 8.82 5.08
C PHE A 2 -6.81 7.82 3.99
N ILE A 3 -6.04 7.76 2.89
CA ILE A 3 -6.29 6.91 1.72
C ILE A 3 -5.07 6.01 1.53
N SER A 4 -5.26 4.69 1.34
CA SER A 4 -4.20 3.80 0.88
C SER A 4 -4.46 3.32 -0.55
N PHE A 5 -3.38 3.17 -1.29
CA PHE A 5 -3.37 2.49 -2.59
C PHE A 5 -2.73 1.13 -2.40
N GLU A 6 -3.45 0.10 -2.80
CA GLU A 6 -3.02 -1.29 -2.70
C GLU A 6 -3.07 -1.97 -4.07
N GLY A 7 -2.47 -3.13 -4.16
CA GLY A 7 -2.45 -3.93 -5.40
C GLY A 7 -1.06 -4.49 -5.72
N PRO A 8 -0.94 -5.38 -6.68
CA PRO A 8 0.31 -6.01 -7.06
C PRO A 8 1.33 -4.98 -7.58
N ASP A 9 2.59 -5.41 -7.64
CA ASP A 9 3.64 -4.59 -8.24
C ASP A 9 3.35 -4.38 -9.72
N GLY A 10 3.70 -3.20 -10.25
CA GLY A 10 3.40 -2.83 -11.65
C GLY A 10 1.95 -2.41 -11.91
N SER A 11 1.05 -2.37 -10.92
CA SER A 11 -0.35 -1.93 -11.11
C SER A 11 -0.53 -0.43 -11.34
N GLY A 12 0.54 0.38 -11.27
CA GLY A 12 0.48 1.82 -11.57
C GLY A 12 0.16 2.71 -10.36
N LYS A 13 0.21 2.19 -9.13
CA LYS A 13 -0.09 2.94 -7.89
C LYS A 13 0.58 4.31 -7.84
N SER A 14 1.91 4.35 -7.94
CA SER A 14 2.68 5.59 -7.78
C SER A 14 2.29 6.67 -8.82
N THR A 15 1.96 6.25 -10.05
CA THR A 15 1.45 7.16 -11.10
C THR A 15 0.10 7.74 -10.72
N GLN A 16 -0.83 6.91 -10.24
CA GLN A 16 -2.17 7.35 -9.87
C GLN A 16 -2.16 8.19 -8.59
N ILE A 17 -1.29 7.88 -7.63
CA ILE A 17 -1.05 8.68 -6.43
C ILE A 17 -0.58 10.09 -6.81
N GLY A 18 0.40 10.21 -7.72
CA GLY A 18 0.89 11.50 -8.20
C GLY A 18 -0.23 12.35 -8.80
N ARG A 19 -1.01 11.78 -9.73
CA ARG A 19 -2.15 12.46 -10.38
C ARG A 19 -3.23 12.89 -9.38
N LEU A 20 -3.59 12.01 -8.45
CA LEU A 20 -4.58 12.33 -7.41
C LEU A 20 -4.07 13.46 -6.51
N ALA A 21 -2.79 13.39 -6.08
CA ALA A 21 -2.20 14.41 -5.24
C ALA A 21 -2.19 15.79 -5.91
N GLU A 22 -1.85 15.85 -7.20
CA GLU A 22 -1.91 17.09 -8.00
C GLU A 22 -3.33 17.64 -8.07
N THR A 23 -4.32 16.79 -8.38
CA THR A 23 -5.73 17.18 -8.46
C THR A 23 -6.24 17.76 -7.13
N LEU A 24 -5.93 17.11 -6.02
CA LEU A 24 -6.35 17.57 -4.69
C LEU A 24 -5.65 18.86 -4.27
N ARG A 25 -4.36 19.01 -4.58
CA ARG A 25 -3.61 20.27 -4.32
C ARG A 25 -4.16 21.43 -5.15
N ALA A 26 -4.48 21.20 -6.43
CA ALA A 26 -5.13 22.19 -7.28
C ALA A 26 -6.50 22.62 -6.75
N ALA A 27 -7.20 21.72 -6.03
CA ALA A 27 -8.45 22.02 -5.33
C ALA A 27 -8.23 22.65 -3.92
N GLY A 28 -7.02 23.12 -3.61
CA GLY A 28 -6.69 23.84 -2.37
C GLY A 28 -6.55 22.93 -1.13
N ARG A 29 -6.35 21.61 -1.30
CA ARG A 29 -6.16 20.71 -0.18
C ARG A 29 -4.68 20.58 0.18
N GLU A 30 -4.38 20.52 1.51
CA GLU A 30 -3.08 20.02 1.96
C GLU A 30 -3.03 18.51 1.71
N VAL A 31 -2.00 18.04 0.99
CA VAL A 31 -1.83 16.63 0.64
C VAL A 31 -0.44 16.16 1.02
N VAL A 32 -0.38 15.13 1.86
CA VAL A 32 0.83 14.42 2.25
C VAL A 32 0.83 13.05 1.58
N THR A 33 1.84 12.76 0.78
CA THR A 33 2.05 11.44 0.18
C THR A 33 3.13 10.69 0.94
N VAL A 34 2.87 9.43 1.27
CA VAL A 34 3.81 8.54 1.95
C VAL A 34 3.92 7.21 1.20
N ARG A 35 4.99 6.45 1.44
CA ARG A 35 5.17 5.11 0.89
C ARG A 35 5.64 4.13 1.95
N GLU A 36 5.25 2.89 1.82
CA GLU A 36 5.77 1.80 2.65
C GLU A 36 6.52 0.73 1.83
N PRO A 37 7.55 0.12 2.41
CA PRO A 37 8.23 0.54 3.63
C PRO A 37 9.03 1.83 3.42
N GLY A 38 9.25 2.62 4.49
CA GLY A 38 10.05 3.84 4.42
C GLY A 38 9.31 5.09 4.91
N GLY A 39 9.67 6.25 4.37
CA GLY A 39 9.04 7.55 4.64
C GLY A 39 9.51 8.26 5.91
N THR A 40 10.41 7.65 6.69
CA THR A 40 11.09 8.27 7.84
C THR A 40 12.56 7.85 7.88
N PRO A 41 13.46 8.55 8.57
CA PRO A 41 14.86 8.14 8.65
C PRO A 41 15.07 6.71 9.15
N ALA A 42 14.29 6.26 10.14
CA ALA A 42 14.32 4.89 10.63
C ALA A 42 13.71 3.92 9.60
N GLY A 43 12.57 4.30 9.03
CA GLY A 43 11.87 3.52 8.00
C GLY A 43 12.72 3.28 6.75
N GLU A 44 13.52 4.25 6.31
CA GLU A 44 14.41 4.07 5.15
C GLU A 44 15.54 3.07 5.43
N LYS A 45 16.09 3.04 6.65
CA LYS A 45 17.07 2.01 7.04
C LYS A 45 16.42 0.59 7.04
N ILE A 46 15.20 0.49 7.54
CA ILE A 46 14.44 -0.76 7.51
C ILE A 46 14.13 -1.16 6.06
N ARG A 47 13.75 -0.20 5.21
CA ARG A 47 13.53 -0.41 3.78
C ARG A 47 14.75 -1.01 3.09
N ALA A 48 15.94 -0.50 3.36
CA ALA A 48 17.19 -1.00 2.78
C ALA A 48 17.41 -2.49 3.12
N ILE A 49 17.07 -2.92 4.33
CA ILE A 49 17.09 -4.34 4.74
C ILE A 49 16.01 -5.12 3.98
N LEU A 50 14.78 -4.65 4.02
CA LEU A 50 13.61 -5.32 3.43
C LEU A 50 13.72 -5.50 1.91
N LEU A 51 14.32 -4.55 1.20
CA LEU A 51 14.45 -4.61 -0.26
C LEU A 51 15.78 -5.21 -0.74
N GLY A 52 16.67 -5.59 0.18
CA GLY A 52 17.96 -6.22 -0.15
C GLY A 52 19.03 -5.22 -0.60
N GLU A 53 18.85 -3.92 -0.36
CA GLU A 53 19.81 -2.88 -0.73
C GLU A 53 21.15 -2.98 0.04
N VAL A 54 21.14 -3.64 1.18
CA VAL A 54 22.33 -3.91 2.01
C VAL A 54 22.93 -5.30 1.79
N GLY A 55 22.59 -5.94 0.68
CA GLY A 55 22.96 -7.31 0.32
C GLY A 55 21.79 -8.30 0.47
N ALA A 56 21.82 -9.34 -0.34
CA ALA A 56 20.78 -10.39 -0.32
C ALA A 56 20.92 -11.25 0.94
N VAL A 57 20.26 -10.87 2.01
CA VAL A 57 20.16 -11.68 3.24
C VAL A 57 18.80 -12.36 3.24
N PRO A 58 18.73 -13.70 3.39
CA PRO A 58 17.46 -14.39 3.61
C PRO A 58 16.80 -13.88 4.89
N VAL A 59 15.55 -13.43 4.78
CA VAL A 59 14.78 -12.94 5.92
C VAL A 59 13.60 -13.88 6.14
N ASP A 60 13.45 -14.38 7.37
CA ASP A 60 12.29 -15.20 7.77
C ASP A 60 11.00 -14.39 7.58
N PRO A 61 9.91 -14.99 7.07
CA PRO A 61 8.65 -14.27 6.85
C PRO A 61 8.10 -13.53 8.08
N ARG A 62 8.35 -14.05 9.28
CA ARG A 62 7.96 -13.36 10.53
C ARG A 62 8.83 -12.14 10.79
N ALA A 63 10.14 -12.22 10.51
CA ALA A 63 11.03 -11.07 10.60
C ALA A 63 10.66 -9.99 9.58
N ASP A 64 10.27 -10.38 8.36
CA ASP A 64 9.71 -9.45 7.37
C ASP A 64 8.49 -8.72 7.91
N ALA A 65 7.51 -9.46 8.43
CA ALA A 65 6.29 -8.87 8.98
C ALA A 65 6.59 -7.89 10.12
N LEU A 66 7.52 -8.24 11.01
CA LEU A 66 7.96 -7.37 12.10
C LEU A 66 8.66 -6.10 11.59
N LEU A 67 9.54 -6.21 10.60
CA LEU A 67 10.25 -5.07 10.01
C LEU A 67 9.29 -4.12 9.27
N PHE A 68 8.35 -4.65 8.48
CA PHE A 68 7.31 -3.83 7.86
C PHE A 68 6.51 -3.07 8.90
N ASN A 69 6.11 -3.73 9.99
CA ASN A 69 5.35 -3.10 11.06
C ASN A 69 6.17 -2.11 11.89
N ALA A 70 7.48 -2.34 12.09
CA ALA A 70 8.37 -1.36 12.74
C ALA A 70 8.49 -0.08 11.90
N SER A 71 8.69 -0.21 10.58
CA SER A 71 8.71 0.94 9.65
C SER A 71 7.39 1.70 9.67
N ARG A 72 6.26 0.98 9.66
CA ARG A 72 4.90 1.54 9.70
C ARG A 72 4.63 2.28 11.00
N ALA A 73 5.00 1.72 12.15
CA ALA A 73 4.80 2.36 13.45
C ALA A 73 5.47 3.75 13.49
N GLN A 74 6.70 3.84 12.99
CA GLN A 74 7.41 5.12 12.91
C GLN A 74 6.73 6.08 11.92
N LEU A 75 6.29 5.58 10.76
CA LEU A 75 5.60 6.40 9.76
C LEU A 75 4.27 6.96 10.27
N VAL A 76 3.51 6.16 11.00
CA VAL A 76 2.24 6.60 11.62
C VAL A 76 2.52 7.72 12.62
N ALA A 77 3.47 7.52 13.53
CA ALA A 77 3.76 8.47 14.60
C ALA A 77 4.34 9.80 14.07
N ASP A 78 5.30 9.73 13.14
CA ASP A 78 6.04 10.91 12.72
C ASP A 78 5.36 11.70 11.59
N VAL A 79 4.55 11.03 10.75
CA VAL A 79 4.05 11.63 9.50
C VAL A 79 2.54 11.55 9.38
N ILE A 80 1.95 10.35 9.49
CA ILE A 80 0.53 10.17 9.17
C ILE A 80 -0.35 10.88 10.21
N ASP A 81 -0.18 10.58 11.48
CA ASP A 81 -1.02 11.15 12.55
C ASP A 81 -0.86 12.68 12.65
N PRO A 82 0.35 13.26 12.61
CA PRO A 82 0.50 14.71 12.58
C PRO A 82 -0.13 15.38 11.35
N ALA A 83 -0.07 14.74 10.17
CA ALA A 83 -0.71 15.27 8.97
C ALA A 83 -2.25 15.24 9.06
N LEU A 84 -2.80 14.12 9.54
CA LEU A 84 -4.25 13.98 9.75
C LEU A 84 -4.78 14.98 10.81
N ALA A 85 -4.00 15.22 11.88
CA ALA A 85 -4.35 16.17 12.92
C ALA A 85 -4.45 17.62 12.41
N ARG A 86 -3.68 17.96 11.34
CA ARG A 86 -3.77 19.27 10.66
C ARG A 86 -4.88 19.33 9.61
N GLY A 87 -5.64 18.24 9.41
CA GLY A 87 -6.69 18.18 8.41
C GLY A 87 -6.22 17.85 7.00
N ALA A 88 -4.96 17.46 6.83
CA ALA A 88 -4.43 17.07 5.52
C ALA A 88 -5.10 15.79 4.98
N VAL A 89 -5.09 15.64 3.67
CA VAL A 89 -5.35 14.35 3.02
C VAL A 89 -4.02 13.58 2.96
N VAL A 90 -3.97 12.42 3.61
CA VAL A 90 -2.81 11.53 3.54
C VAL A 90 -3.08 10.45 2.51
N ILE A 91 -2.12 10.25 1.58
CA ILE A 91 -2.19 9.21 0.54
C ILE A 91 -0.97 8.31 0.70
N ALA A 92 -1.20 7.02 0.98
CA ALA A 92 -0.15 6.03 1.15
C ALA A 92 -0.03 5.13 -0.10
N ASP A 93 1.20 4.98 -0.61
CA ASP A 93 1.56 3.90 -1.52
C ASP A 93 1.88 2.67 -0.67
N ARG A 94 0.91 1.82 -0.50
CA ARG A 94 0.80 0.69 0.44
C ARG A 94 0.62 1.12 1.90
N PHE A 95 -0.08 0.27 2.64
CA PHE A 95 -0.22 0.35 4.08
C PHE A 95 -0.40 -1.08 4.66
N ALA A 96 -1.10 -1.18 5.77
CA ALA A 96 -1.27 -2.41 6.54
C ALA A 96 -1.81 -3.61 5.74
N ASP A 97 -2.68 -3.36 4.78
CA ASP A 97 -3.30 -4.40 3.95
C ASP A 97 -2.27 -5.13 3.07
N SER A 98 -1.19 -4.44 2.65
CA SER A 98 -0.06 -5.09 1.98
C SER A 98 0.59 -6.17 2.84
N THR A 99 0.73 -5.96 4.16
CA THR A 99 1.28 -7.00 5.07
C THR A 99 0.37 -8.23 5.14
N LEU A 100 -0.95 -8.02 5.20
CA LEU A 100 -1.91 -9.13 5.18
C LEU A 100 -1.82 -9.90 3.86
N ALA A 101 -1.73 -9.20 2.72
CA ALA A 101 -1.66 -9.82 1.40
C ALA A 101 -0.32 -10.57 1.18
N TYR A 102 0.81 -9.90 1.44
CA TYR A 102 2.14 -10.48 1.16
C TYR A 102 2.59 -11.49 2.20
N GLN A 103 2.61 -11.12 3.49
CA GLN A 103 3.07 -12.01 4.55
C GLN A 103 1.98 -13.01 4.98
N GLY A 104 0.70 -12.60 4.95
CA GLY A 104 -0.42 -13.50 5.24
C GLY A 104 -0.69 -14.47 4.10
N TYR A 105 -1.34 -13.99 3.05
CA TYR A 105 -1.76 -14.86 1.93
C TYR A 105 -0.57 -15.38 1.10
N GLY A 106 0.40 -14.53 0.81
CA GLY A 106 1.59 -14.88 0.03
C GLY A 106 2.49 -15.87 0.74
N SER A 107 2.98 -15.54 1.93
CA SER A 107 3.92 -16.33 2.72
C SER A 107 3.26 -17.32 3.69
N GLY A 108 1.94 -17.28 3.86
CA GLY A 108 1.19 -18.25 4.68
C GLY A 108 1.25 -17.98 6.18
N LEU A 109 1.59 -16.78 6.63
CA LEU A 109 1.51 -16.45 8.06
C LEU A 109 0.07 -16.31 8.52
N PRO A 110 -0.25 -16.63 9.80
CA PRO A 110 -1.59 -16.52 10.34
C PRO A 110 -2.11 -15.07 10.28
N VAL A 111 -3.18 -14.85 9.51
CA VAL A 111 -3.73 -13.51 9.25
C VAL A 111 -4.17 -12.81 10.53
N GLU A 112 -4.74 -13.53 11.49
CA GLU A 112 -5.19 -12.94 12.76
C GLU A 112 -4.04 -12.47 13.65
N GLU A 113 -2.90 -13.18 13.64
CA GLU A 113 -1.69 -12.74 14.35
C GLU A 113 -1.13 -11.45 13.69
N LEU A 114 -1.10 -11.41 12.36
CA LEU A 114 -0.72 -10.21 11.61
C LEU A 114 -1.64 -9.03 11.91
N ARG A 115 -2.96 -9.24 12.00
CA ARG A 115 -3.92 -8.20 12.40
C ARG A 115 -3.62 -7.65 13.79
N GLY A 116 -3.27 -8.51 14.74
CA GLY A 116 -2.85 -8.11 16.08
C GLY A 116 -1.60 -7.21 16.06
N MET A 117 -0.57 -7.64 15.34
CA MET A 117 0.68 -6.90 15.15
C MET A 117 0.46 -5.55 14.45
N ILE A 118 -0.33 -5.53 13.37
CA ILE A 118 -0.70 -4.31 12.65
C ILE A 118 -1.42 -3.33 13.57
N ARG A 119 -2.41 -3.80 14.32
CA ARG A 119 -3.16 -2.94 15.25
C ARG A 119 -2.26 -2.29 16.30
N PHE A 120 -1.28 -3.04 16.82
CA PHE A 120 -0.26 -2.49 17.72
C PHE A 120 0.61 -1.45 17.01
N ALA A 121 1.17 -1.78 15.84
CA ALA A 121 2.07 -0.91 15.09
C ALA A 121 1.42 0.38 14.61
N THR A 122 0.14 0.34 14.25
CA THR A 122 -0.59 1.52 13.76
C THR A 122 -1.30 2.31 14.86
N ALA A 123 -1.19 1.88 16.11
CA ALA A 123 -2.04 2.41 17.20
C ALA A 123 -3.55 2.43 16.84
N GLY A 124 -3.98 1.41 16.08
CA GLY A 124 -5.34 1.28 15.59
C GLY A 124 -5.67 2.14 14.37
N ARG A 125 -4.72 2.89 13.80
CA ARG A 125 -4.94 3.68 12.58
C ARG A 125 -5.25 2.78 11.39
N THR A 126 -6.36 3.05 10.70
CA THR A 126 -6.78 2.40 9.47
C THR A 126 -7.09 3.45 8.40
N PRO A 127 -6.89 3.16 7.11
CA PRO A 127 -7.35 4.04 6.04
C PRO A 127 -8.87 4.22 6.07
N ASP A 128 -9.31 5.42 5.76
CA ASP A 128 -10.73 5.72 5.53
C ASP A 128 -11.22 5.12 4.21
N LEU A 129 -10.31 5.03 3.23
CA LEU A 129 -10.56 4.51 1.90
C LEU A 129 -9.32 3.75 1.43
N THR A 130 -9.50 2.53 0.94
CA THR A 130 -8.47 1.74 0.28
C THR A 130 -8.83 1.54 -1.18
N LEU A 131 -7.95 1.94 -2.08
CA LEU A 131 -8.08 1.78 -3.52
C LEU A 131 -7.22 0.60 -3.96
N LEU A 132 -7.86 -0.51 -4.34
CA LEU A 132 -7.18 -1.66 -4.91
C LEU A 132 -7.06 -1.47 -6.42
N LEU A 133 -5.84 -1.27 -6.90
CA LEU A 133 -5.55 -1.33 -8.33
C LEU A 133 -5.35 -2.80 -8.70
N ASP A 134 -6.44 -3.48 -9.03
CA ASP A 134 -6.42 -4.91 -9.36
C ASP A 134 -5.86 -5.13 -10.76
N LEU A 135 -4.86 -6.00 -10.83
CA LEU A 135 -4.17 -6.37 -12.07
C LEU A 135 -3.76 -7.83 -11.98
N PRO A 136 -3.92 -8.64 -13.04
CA PRO A 136 -3.33 -9.97 -13.07
C PRO A 136 -1.83 -9.92 -12.77
N ALA A 137 -1.35 -10.82 -11.90
CA ALA A 137 0.03 -10.80 -11.40
C ALA A 137 1.06 -10.82 -12.54
N GLU A 138 0.81 -11.62 -13.58
CA GLU A 138 1.65 -11.71 -14.78
C GLU A 138 1.81 -10.38 -15.52
N HIS A 139 0.75 -9.58 -15.62
CA HIS A 139 0.79 -8.25 -16.25
C HIS A 139 1.59 -7.25 -15.42
N GLY A 140 1.48 -7.33 -14.09
CA GLY A 140 2.25 -6.49 -13.18
C GLY A 140 3.74 -6.75 -13.26
N LEU A 141 4.13 -8.03 -13.23
CA LEU A 141 5.53 -8.45 -13.35
C LEU A 141 6.12 -8.08 -14.72
N ALA A 142 5.35 -8.20 -15.80
CA ALA A 142 5.78 -7.81 -17.15
C ALA A 142 6.07 -6.31 -17.27
N ARG A 143 5.28 -5.45 -16.60
CA ARG A 143 5.49 -4.00 -16.59
C ARG A 143 6.75 -3.56 -15.81
N LYS A 144 7.23 -4.37 -14.89
CA LYS A 144 8.44 -4.17 -14.07
C LYS A 144 9.67 -4.88 -14.66
N SER A 145 9.86 -4.83 -15.97
CA SER A 145 11.07 -5.38 -16.63
C SER A 145 12.25 -4.42 -16.40
N GLY A 146 13.41 -4.94 -15.94
CA GLY A 146 14.67 -4.18 -15.81
C GLY A 146 15.29 -4.19 -14.41
N SER A 147 16.30 -3.32 -14.19
CA SER A 147 17.16 -3.26 -13.00
C SER A 147 16.51 -2.82 -11.68
N ASN A 148 15.22 -2.53 -11.68
CA ASN A 148 14.47 -2.05 -10.50
C ASN A 148 13.64 -3.14 -9.81
N ARG A 149 14.01 -4.40 -9.96
CA ARG A 149 13.36 -5.50 -9.24
C ARG A 149 13.90 -5.57 -7.81
N THR A 150 12.98 -5.73 -6.87
CA THR A 150 13.30 -5.99 -5.48
C THR A 150 13.31 -7.50 -5.23
N ARG A 151 13.76 -7.93 -4.06
CA ARG A 151 13.71 -9.35 -3.68
C ARG A 151 12.29 -9.95 -3.71
N PHE A 152 11.24 -9.13 -3.66
CA PHE A 152 9.86 -9.59 -3.76
C PHE A 152 9.46 -9.97 -5.19
N GLU A 153 10.05 -9.34 -6.20
CA GLU A 153 9.79 -9.72 -7.60
C GLU A 153 10.75 -10.80 -8.11
N GLU A 154 11.95 -10.93 -7.51
CA GLU A 154 12.97 -11.89 -7.94
C GLU A 154 12.97 -13.17 -7.11
N GLY A 155 12.61 -13.08 -5.82
CA GLY A 155 12.72 -14.16 -4.84
C GLY A 155 11.48 -15.04 -4.70
N PHE A 156 10.35 -14.69 -5.36
CA PHE A 156 9.09 -15.43 -5.23
C PHE A 156 8.56 -15.86 -6.60
N ASP A 157 7.91 -17.02 -6.62
CA ASP A 157 7.32 -17.61 -7.81
C ASP A 157 5.97 -16.97 -8.19
N ALA A 158 5.47 -17.30 -9.39
CA ALA A 158 4.17 -16.81 -9.87
C ALA A 158 3.01 -17.20 -8.94
N ALA A 159 3.11 -18.36 -8.29
CA ALA A 159 2.08 -18.83 -7.36
C ALA A 159 2.00 -17.95 -6.09
N PHE A 160 3.13 -17.43 -5.63
CA PHE A 160 3.16 -16.45 -4.53
C PHE A 160 2.41 -15.17 -4.92
N HIS A 161 2.71 -14.62 -6.10
CA HIS A 161 2.07 -13.39 -6.56
C HIS A 161 0.56 -13.56 -6.81
N GLU A 162 0.13 -14.74 -7.25
CA GLU A 162 -1.30 -15.05 -7.39
C GLU A 162 -1.99 -15.17 -6.02
N ARG A 163 -1.33 -15.76 -5.00
CA ARG A 163 -1.86 -15.77 -3.63
C ARG A 163 -1.98 -14.36 -3.07
N VAL A 164 -1.01 -13.47 -3.34
CA VAL A 164 -1.06 -12.06 -2.93
C VAL A 164 -2.23 -11.34 -3.59
N ALA A 165 -2.43 -11.50 -4.91
CA ALA A 165 -3.57 -10.90 -5.63
C ALA A 165 -4.90 -11.40 -5.09
N THR A 166 -5.02 -12.72 -4.85
CA THR A 166 -6.20 -13.33 -4.22
C THR A 166 -6.41 -12.76 -2.81
N GLY A 167 -5.34 -12.57 -2.04
CA GLY A 167 -5.37 -11.96 -0.72
C GLY A 167 -5.98 -10.56 -0.75
N PHE A 168 -5.53 -9.69 -1.65
CA PHE A 168 -6.10 -8.35 -1.81
C PHE A 168 -7.60 -8.39 -2.15
N ARG A 169 -8.03 -9.25 -3.08
CA ARG A 169 -9.46 -9.40 -3.42
C ARG A 169 -10.29 -9.90 -2.23
N SER A 170 -9.75 -10.85 -1.46
CA SER A 170 -10.41 -11.37 -0.26
C SER A 170 -10.55 -10.30 0.83
N LEU A 171 -9.52 -9.48 1.06
CA LEU A 171 -9.56 -8.35 1.99
C LEU A 171 -10.57 -7.30 1.55
N ALA A 172 -10.61 -6.97 0.26
CA ALA A 172 -11.56 -6.02 -0.29
C ALA A 172 -13.02 -6.52 -0.14
N ALA A 173 -13.27 -7.79 -0.41
CA ALA A 173 -14.59 -8.40 -0.24
C ALA A 173 -15.06 -8.45 1.22
N ALA A 174 -14.13 -8.58 2.18
CA ALA A 174 -14.45 -8.62 3.60
C ALA A 174 -14.83 -7.23 4.17
N GLU A 175 -14.36 -6.14 3.58
CA GLU A 175 -14.58 -4.77 4.07
C GLU A 175 -15.07 -3.81 2.96
N PRO A 176 -16.20 -4.09 2.28
CA PRO A 176 -16.64 -3.34 1.09
C PRO A 176 -16.94 -1.85 1.36
N ALA A 177 -17.19 -1.49 2.60
CA ALA A 177 -17.40 -0.10 2.99
C ALA A 177 -16.13 0.75 2.81
N ARG A 178 -14.97 0.19 3.09
CA ARG A 178 -13.66 0.84 3.04
C ARG A 178 -12.96 0.69 1.69
N TRP A 179 -13.19 -0.40 0.96
CA TRP A 179 -12.48 -0.73 -0.26
C TRP A 179 -13.22 -0.31 -1.53
N ARG A 180 -12.44 0.07 -2.55
CA ARG A 180 -12.88 0.17 -3.94
C ARG A 180 -11.88 -0.57 -4.81
N VAL A 181 -12.39 -1.51 -5.59
CA VAL A 181 -11.59 -2.32 -6.53
C VAL A 181 -11.69 -1.66 -7.90
N LEU A 182 -10.54 -1.39 -8.50
CA LEU A 182 -10.40 -0.67 -9.76
C LEU A 182 -9.61 -1.53 -10.75
N ASP A 183 -10.04 -1.58 -12.00
CA ASP A 183 -9.32 -2.29 -13.04
C ASP A 183 -8.06 -1.50 -13.46
N ALA A 184 -6.89 -2.00 -13.05
CA ALA A 184 -5.61 -1.39 -13.40
C ALA A 184 -5.13 -1.71 -14.83
N SER A 185 -5.92 -2.44 -15.61
CA SER A 185 -5.69 -2.63 -17.05
C SER A 185 -6.25 -1.49 -17.90
N ALA A 186 -7.19 -0.71 -17.37
CA ALA A 186 -7.79 0.45 -18.00
C ALA A 186 -6.77 1.53 -18.40
N GLN A 187 -7.15 2.42 -19.31
CA GLN A 187 -6.29 3.54 -19.67
C GLN A 187 -6.00 4.43 -18.46
N GLN A 188 -4.74 4.88 -18.33
CA GLN A 188 -4.28 5.64 -17.15
C GLN A 188 -5.10 6.89 -16.85
N GLY A 189 -5.62 7.58 -17.89
CA GLY A 189 -6.46 8.76 -17.75
C GLY A 189 -7.86 8.44 -17.22
N GLU A 190 -8.47 7.39 -17.72
CA GLU A 190 -9.78 6.90 -17.29
C GLU A 190 -9.74 6.45 -15.83
N LEU A 191 -8.73 5.64 -15.49
CA LEU A 191 -8.51 5.21 -14.13
C LEU A 191 -8.28 6.40 -13.17
N ALA A 192 -7.52 7.42 -13.60
CA ALA A 192 -7.32 8.63 -12.80
C ALA A 192 -8.62 9.40 -12.57
N ALA A 193 -9.48 9.51 -13.58
CA ALA A 193 -10.79 10.17 -13.46
C ALA A 193 -11.72 9.41 -12.50
N GLU A 194 -11.75 8.09 -12.58
CA GLU A 194 -12.52 7.24 -11.67
C GLU A 194 -12.04 7.37 -10.22
N ILE A 195 -10.72 7.31 -9.99
CA ILE A 195 -10.10 7.52 -8.67
C ILE A 195 -10.48 8.88 -8.11
N ALA A 196 -10.36 9.94 -8.90
CA ALA A 196 -10.70 11.30 -8.48
C ALA A 196 -12.19 11.41 -8.10
N HIS A 197 -13.09 10.82 -8.89
CA HIS A 197 -14.52 10.80 -8.60
C HIS A 197 -14.83 10.11 -7.26
N ILE A 198 -14.27 8.93 -7.01
CA ILE A 198 -14.43 8.17 -5.76
C ILE A 198 -13.93 8.99 -4.56
N VAL A 199 -12.73 9.57 -4.67
CA VAL A 199 -12.12 10.34 -3.57
C VAL A 199 -12.89 11.61 -3.27
N HIS A 200 -13.37 12.32 -4.28
CA HIS A 200 -14.21 13.50 -4.10
C HIS A 200 -15.52 13.15 -3.37
N GLY A 201 -16.17 12.05 -3.74
CA GLY A 201 -17.36 11.56 -3.05
C GLY A 201 -17.10 11.24 -1.58
N ALA A 202 -16.00 10.53 -1.29
CA ALA A 202 -15.60 10.19 0.07
C ALA A 202 -15.24 11.43 0.94
N LEU A 203 -14.60 12.44 0.33
CA LEU A 203 -14.29 13.71 1.01
C LEU A 203 -15.55 14.53 1.28
N ALA A 204 -16.57 14.48 0.44
CA ALA A 204 -17.85 15.16 0.65
C ALA A 204 -18.65 14.49 1.79
N ALA A 205 -18.62 13.18 1.90
CA ALA A 205 -19.32 12.42 2.94
C ALA A 205 -18.72 12.58 4.35
N LYS A 206 -17.48 13.08 4.46
CA LYS A 206 -16.80 13.33 5.76
C LYS A 206 -16.97 14.76 6.30
N ARG A 207 -17.67 15.63 5.60
CA ARG A 207 -18.01 16.97 6.06
C ARG A 207 -19.25 16.94 6.93
#